data_6b46c8413b31daee03e60001e683085f
#
_entry.id   6b46c8413b31daee03e60001e683085f
#
_cell.length_a   1.000
_cell.length_b   1.000
_cell.length_c   1.000
_cell.angle_alpha   90.00
_cell.angle_beta   90.00
_cell.angle_gamma   90.00
#
_symmetry.space_group_name_H-M   'P 1'
#
loop_
_entity.id
_entity.type
_entity.pdbx_description
1 polymer ?
#
loop_
_entity_poly.entity_id
_entity_poly.type
_entity_poly.pdbx_seq_one_letter_code
_entity_poly.pdbx_strand_id
1 'polypeptide(L)'
;HRASERGGGNCAGLSCTIGADPAKQAMIPLSVLDLVPVRESGTTSQALAESAMLARAAEEAGYKRFWVAEHHGMEGLAGGATSVVLAHIGHATTSIRIGAGGIMLPNHNPYVIAEQFGTLDALFPGRVDLGLGRAPGADSRIAQALRKDLMQAAQTFPNDVVELQARF
;
A
#
# COMPACT_ATOMS: atom_id res chain seq x y z
N HIS A 1 65.18 23.03 55.95
CA HIS A 1 64.22 24.11 55.82
C HIS A 1 63.30 23.83 54.64
N ARG A 2 62.02 23.73 55.00
CA ARG A 2 60.80 24.15 54.23
C ARG A 2 60.69 23.67 52.80
N ALA A 3 59.79 22.78 52.55
CA ALA A 3 58.36 22.95 52.39
C ALA A 3 57.95 23.77 51.12
N SER A 4 57.26 23.22 50.26
CA SER A 4 55.89 23.51 49.89
C SER A 4 55.65 23.03 48.48
N GLU A 5 54.70 22.13 48.33
CA GLU A 5 53.34 22.42 47.81
C GLU A 5 53.23 22.49 46.29
N ARG A 6 52.58 21.51 45.80
CA ARG A 6 51.23 21.56 45.20
C ARG A 6 51.19 21.83 43.70
N GLY A 7 50.62 20.93 42.99
CA GLY A 7 50.08 21.08 41.69
C GLY A 7 49.25 19.88 41.27
N GLY A 8 48.12 19.69 41.95
CA GLY A 8 47.12 18.72 41.53
C GLY A 8 46.42 19.23 40.30
N GLY A 9 46.72 18.65 39.16
CA GLY A 9 45.98 18.86 37.92
C GLY A 9 44.71 18.01 37.88
N ASN A 10 43.58 18.65 38.14
CA ASN A 10 42.26 18.07 38.09
C ASN A 10 41.86 17.89 36.62
N CYS A 11 41.98 16.69 36.08
CA CYS A 11 41.38 16.34 34.81
C CYS A 11 39.88 16.14 35.05
N ALA A 12 39.11 17.23 34.93
CA ALA A 12 37.67 17.19 34.91
C ALA A 12 37.21 16.40 33.65
N GLY A 13 36.49 15.31 33.93
CA GLY A 13 35.98 14.40 32.91
C GLY A 13 35.06 15.09 31.93
N LEU A 14 35.41 15.00 30.66
CA LEU A 14 34.47 15.19 29.56
C LEU A 14 33.57 13.94 29.49
N SER A 15 32.46 14.01 30.23
CA SER A 15 31.34 13.08 30.01
C SER A 15 30.67 13.44 28.68
N CYS A 16 31.07 12.75 27.62
CA CYS A 16 30.38 12.78 26.35
C CYS A 16 29.14 11.88 26.48
N THR A 17 28.09 12.39 27.08
CA THR A 17 26.75 11.76 27.00
C THR A 17 26.15 12.13 25.64
N ILE A 18 26.37 11.27 24.66
CA ILE A 18 25.50 11.24 23.47
C ILE A 18 24.16 10.67 23.96
N GLY A 19 23.33 11.56 24.47
CA GLY A 19 21.94 11.27 24.80
C GLY A 19 21.14 11.09 23.54
N ALA A 20 21.28 9.94 22.91
CA ALA A 20 20.24 9.47 21.99
C ALA A 20 19.05 9.05 22.85
N ASP A 21 18.02 9.89 22.89
CA ASP A 21 16.73 9.59 23.50
C ASP A 21 16.16 8.34 22.79
N PRO A 22 16.11 7.15 23.41
CA PRO A 22 15.60 5.94 22.76
C PRO A 22 14.12 6.04 22.39
N ALA A 23 13.41 7.08 22.84
CA ALA A 23 12.00 7.33 22.50
C ALA A 23 11.79 8.01 21.14
N LYS A 24 12.86 8.41 20.43
CA LYS A 24 12.79 9.08 19.11
C LYS A 24 13.44 8.31 17.98
N GLN A 25 13.56 7.02 18.07
CA GLN A 25 13.83 6.23 16.88
C GLN A 25 12.57 6.26 16.03
N ALA A 26 12.53 7.16 15.03
CA ALA A 26 11.44 7.23 14.08
C ALA A 26 11.31 5.86 13.40
N MET A 27 10.31 5.08 13.80
CA MET A 27 10.04 3.78 13.16
C MET A 27 9.75 4.01 11.70
N ILE A 28 10.44 3.29 10.82
CA ILE A 28 10.17 3.31 9.39
C ILE A 28 8.71 2.87 9.18
N PRO A 29 7.88 3.67 8.49
CA PRO A 29 6.50 3.30 8.26
C PRO A 29 6.42 2.08 7.33
N LEU A 30 5.78 1.02 7.78
CA LEU A 30 5.58 -0.21 7.03
C LEU A 30 4.21 -0.23 6.36
N SER A 31 4.11 -0.94 5.24
CA SER A 31 2.88 -1.16 4.49
C SER A 31 2.78 -2.65 4.10
N VAL A 32 1.55 -3.14 3.96
CA VAL A 32 1.26 -4.49 3.45
C VAL A 32 0.81 -4.37 2.00
N LEU A 33 1.27 -5.27 1.15
CA LEU A 33 0.70 -5.53 -0.18
C LEU A 33 0.13 -6.95 -0.18
N ASP A 34 -1.17 -7.07 -0.32
CA ASP A 34 -1.88 -8.33 -0.34
C ASP A 34 -2.32 -8.68 -1.78
N LEU A 35 -2.09 -9.91 -2.16
CA LEU A 35 -2.53 -10.47 -3.44
C LEU A 35 -3.90 -11.17 -3.35
N VAL A 36 -4.46 -11.26 -2.15
CA VAL A 36 -5.69 -12.00 -1.83
C VAL A 36 -5.60 -13.47 -2.29
N PRO A 37 -4.60 -14.23 -1.79
CA PRO A 37 -4.36 -15.58 -2.26
C PRO A 37 -5.46 -16.55 -1.83
N VAL A 38 -5.92 -17.36 -2.77
CA VAL A 38 -6.81 -18.50 -2.49
C VAL A 38 -5.95 -19.71 -2.14
N ARG A 39 -6.11 -20.22 -0.94
CA ARG A 39 -5.35 -21.42 -0.49
C ARG A 39 -5.75 -22.65 -1.31
N GLU A 40 -4.86 -23.63 -1.36
CA GLU A 40 -5.15 -24.94 -1.92
C GLU A 40 -6.44 -25.52 -1.41
N SER A 41 -7.34 -25.93 -1.52
CA SER A 41 -8.63 -26.34 -0.90
C SER A 41 -9.49 -25.19 -0.32
N GLY A 42 -9.09 -23.94 -0.48
CA GLY A 42 -9.85 -22.78 -0.04
C GLY A 42 -10.83 -22.26 -1.08
N THR A 43 -11.66 -21.30 -0.68
CA THR A 43 -12.61 -20.62 -1.55
C THR A 43 -12.26 -19.13 -1.68
N THR A 44 -12.72 -18.47 -2.76
CA THR A 44 -12.63 -17.02 -2.93
C THR A 44 -13.24 -16.27 -1.74
N SER A 45 -14.36 -16.74 -1.20
CA SER A 45 -15.00 -16.13 -0.03
C SER A 45 -14.11 -16.17 1.22
N GLN A 46 -13.41 -17.29 1.43
CA GLN A 46 -12.44 -17.42 2.53
C GLN A 46 -11.25 -16.49 2.33
N ALA A 47 -10.69 -16.42 1.12
CA ALA A 47 -9.58 -15.53 0.82
C ALA A 47 -9.92 -14.05 1.08
N LEU A 48 -11.12 -13.61 0.70
CA LEU A 48 -11.60 -12.25 0.98
C LEU A 48 -11.77 -11.99 2.48
N ALA A 49 -12.31 -12.95 3.23
CA ALA A 49 -12.44 -12.84 4.67
C ALA A 49 -11.07 -12.80 5.37
N GLU A 50 -10.11 -13.63 4.93
CA GLU A 50 -8.73 -13.65 5.44
C GLU A 50 -8.01 -12.33 5.14
N SER A 51 -8.19 -11.75 3.95
CA SER A 51 -7.64 -10.43 3.60
C SER A 51 -8.15 -9.34 4.54
N ALA A 52 -9.45 -9.31 4.85
CA ALA A 52 -10.02 -8.37 5.80
C ALA A 52 -9.50 -8.59 7.24
N MET A 53 -9.28 -9.83 7.65
CA MET A 53 -8.65 -10.16 8.94
C MET A 53 -7.19 -9.70 8.98
N LEU A 54 -6.44 -9.92 7.91
CA LEU A 54 -5.06 -9.47 7.79
C LEU A 54 -4.95 -7.95 7.84
N ALA A 55 -5.86 -7.23 7.18
CA ALA A 55 -5.89 -5.77 7.22
C ALA A 55 -6.13 -5.23 8.63
N ARG A 56 -7.03 -5.85 9.41
CA ARG A 56 -7.24 -5.52 10.83
C ARG A 56 -5.99 -5.78 11.67
N ALA A 57 -5.37 -6.94 11.50
CA ALA A 57 -4.14 -7.26 12.23
C ALA A 57 -2.99 -6.30 11.87
N ALA A 58 -2.87 -5.88 10.61
CA ALA A 58 -1.91 -4.87 10.17
C ALA A 58 -2.21 -3.49 10.79
N GLU A 59 -3.48 -3.10 10.89
CA GLU A 59 -3.90 -1.87 11.56
C GLU A 59 -3.52 -1.87 13.05
N GLU A 60 -3.85 -2.95 13.76
CA GLU A 60 -3.52 -3.15 15.18
C GLU A 60 -2.00 -3.15 15.42
N ALA A 61 -1.23 -3.71 14.49
CA ALA A 61 0.24 -3.71 14.52
C ALA A 61 0.88 -2.36 14.12
N GLY A 62 0.08 -1.33 13.77
CA GLY A 62 0.54 0.02 13.45
C GLY A 62 1.09 0.20 12.04
N TYR A 63 0.82 -0.70 11.12
CA TYR A 63 1.12 -0.51 9.70
C TYR A 63 0.36 0.71 9.16
N LYS A 64 0.96 1.40 8.20
CA LYS A 64 0.40 2.66 7.67
C LYS A 64 -0.55 2.44 6.51
N ARG A 65 -0.34 1.40 5.71
CA ARG A 65 -1.11 1.10 4.50
C ARG A 65 -1.35 -0.38 4.36
N PHE A 66 -2.51 -0.69 3.82
CA PHE A 66 -2.85 -2.01 3.33
C PHE A 66 -3.31 -1.88 1.88
N TRP A 67 -2.51 -2.41 0.97
CA TRP A 67 -2.76 -2.33 -0.46
C TRP A 67 -3.11 -3.70 -1.03
N VAL A 68 -3.97 -3.70 -2.03
CA VAL A 68 -4.37 -4.90 -2.78
C VAL A 68 -3.81 -4.79 -4.19
N ALA A 69 -3.21 -5.88 -4.69
CA ALA A 69 -2.74 -5.98 -6.06
C ALA A 69 -3.86 -6.46 -6.99
N GLU A 70 -3.95 -5.85 -8.18
CA GLU A 70 -4.85 -6.30 -9.23
C GLU A 70 -4.20 -7.40 -10.08
N HIS A 71 -4.86 -8.56 -10.15
CA HIS A 71 -4.46 -9.68 -11.03
C HIS A 71 -5.70 -10.31 -11.66
N HIS A 72 -5.61 -10.58 -12.97
CA HIS A 72 -6.70 -11.18 -13.72
C HIS A 72 -6.33 -12.57 -14.26
N GLY A 73 -7.31 -13.49 -14.29
CA GLY A 73 -7.17 -14.80 -14.87
C GLY A 73 -6.24 -15.77 -14.11
N MET A 74 -5.93 -15.48 -12.86
CA MET A 74 -5.11 -16.34 -11.98
C MET A 74 -6.00 -17.07 -10.98
N GLU A 75 -6.12 -18.40 -11.09
CA GLU A 75 -7.01 -19.22 -10.25
C GLU A 75 -6.69 -19.11 -8.75
N GLY A 76 -5.45 -18.84 -8.39
CA GLY A 76 -4.99 -18.73 -7.01
C GLY A 76 -5.17 -17.32 -6.39
N LEU A 77 -5.78 -16.36 -7.08
CA LEU A 77 -5.88 -14.98 -6.59
C LEU A 77 -7.31 -14.44 -6.72
N ALA A 78 -7.79 -13.76 -5.68
CA ALA A 78 -9.14 -13.19 -5.61
C ALA A 78 -9.17 -11.65 -5.73
N GLY A 79 -8.04 -11.00 -6.02
CA GLY A 79 -7.88 -9.54 -6.06
C GLY A 79 -8.36 -8.84 -7.35
N GLY A 80 -8.94 -9.57 -8.33
CA GLY A 80 -9.24 -9.01 -9.67
C GLY A 80 -10.21 -7.83 -9.68
N ALA A 81 -11.20 -7.79 -8.77
CA ALA A 81 -12.11 -6.66 -8.61
C ALA A 81 -11.60 -5.73 -7.47
N THR A 82 -10.44 -5.12 -7.65
CA THR A 82 -9.67 -4.45 -6.61
C THR A 82 -10.46 -3.40 -5.83
N SER A 83 -11.24 -2.54 -6.50
CA SER A 83 -12.06 -1.51 -5.84
C SER A 83 -13.14 -2.10 -4.93
N VAL A 84 -13.74 -3.24 -5.32
CA VAL A 84 -14.74 -3.96 -4.50
C VAL A 84 -14.07 -4.58 -3.27
N VAL A 85 -12.88 -5.19 -3.44
CA VAL A 85 -12.11 -5.74 -2.33
C VAL A 85 -11.69 -4.63 -1.37
N LEU A 86 -11.28 -3.47 -1.86
CA LEU A 86 -10.93 -2.31 -1.03
C LEU A 86 -12.14 -1.79 -0.23
N ALA A 87 -13.35 -1.77 -0.81
CA ALA A 87 -14.55 -1.41 -0.08
C ALA A 87 -14.84 -2.39 1.08
N HIS A 88 -14.65 -3.71 0.84
CA HIS A 88 -14.78 -4.73 1.88
C HIS A 88 -13.75 -4.53 3.01
N ILE A 89 -12.48 -4.30 2.67
CA ILE A 89 -11.40 -4.04 3.65
C ILE A 89 -11.63 -2.74 4.40
N GLY A 90 -12.07 -1.68 3.69
CA GLY A 90 -12.34 -0.38 4.29
C GLY A 90 -13.40 -0.43 5.40
N HIS A 91 -14.46 -1.24 5.21
CA HIS A 91 -15.47 -1.49 6.23
C HIS A 91 -14.96 -2.36 7.40
N ALA A 92 -13.96 -3.17 7.17
CA ALA A 92 -13.37 -4.02 8.20
C ALA A 92 -12.32 -3.32 9.07
N THR A 93 -11.86 -2.12 8.69
CA THR A 93 -10.80 -1.34 9.32
C THR A 93 -11.27 0.08 9.62
N THR A 94 -10.55 0.83 10.48
CA THR A 94 -10.98 2.15 10.95
C THR A 94 -10.04 3.29 10.59
N SER A 95 -8.71 3.05 10.56
CA SER A 95 -7.68 4.09 10.47
C SER A 95 -6.60 3.83 9.43
N ILE A 96 -6.27 2.55 9.17
CA ILE A 96 -5.24 2.19 8.19
C ILE A 96 -5.63 2.69 6.80
N ARG A 97 -4.67 3.26 6.07
CA ARG A 97 -4.93 3.63 4.67
C ARG A 97 -5.06 2.39 3.81
N ILE A 98 -6.05 2.38 2.95
CA ILE A 98 -6.32 1.29 2.01
C ILE A 98 -6.03 1.75 0.59
N GLY A 99 -5.61 0.86 -0.28
CA GLY A 99 -5.32 1.29 -1.64
C GLY A 99 -4.98 0.16 -2.61
N ALA A 100 -4.84 0.52 -3.87
CA ALA A 100 -4.40 -0.39 -4.91
C ALA A 100 -2.89 -0.29 -5.12
N GLY A 101 -2.24 -1.44 -5.21
CA GLY A 101 -0.82 -1.50 -5.48
C GLY A 101 -0.48 -2.43 -6.64
N GLY A 102 -0.98 -2.09 -7.86
CA GLY A 102 -1.75 -0.96 -8.36
C GLY A 102 -2.89 -1.42 -9.27
N ILE A 103 -3.74 -0.46 -9.64
CA ILE A 103 -4.71 -0.66 -10.72
C ILE A 103 -3.96 -0.76 -12.05
N MET A 104 -4.22 -1.80 -12.80
CA MET A 104 -3.64 -1.98 -14.13
C MET A 104 -4.39 -1.11 -15.14
N LEU A 105 -4.08 0.19 -15.15
CA LEU A 105 -4.83 1.19 -15.90
C LEU A 105 -5.05 0.86 -17.38
N PRO A 106 -4.11 0.20 -18.10
CA PRO A 106 -4.36 -0.23 -19.48
C PRO A 106 -5.59 -1.15 -19.66
N ASN A 107 -6.04 -1.83 -18.62
CA ASN A 107 -7.23 -2.69 -18.66
C ASN A 107 -8.54 -1.92 -18.47
N HIS A 108 -8.47 -0.67 -18.05
CA HIS A 108 -9.61 0.11 -17.59
C HIS A 108 -9.85 1.37 -18.44
N ASN A 109 -11.00 1.97 -18.22
CA ASN A 109 -11.26 3.34 -18.65
C ASN A 109 -10.87 4.27 -17.48
N PRO A 110 -10.02 5.30 -17.69
CA PRO A 110 -9.58 6.22 -16.61
C PRO A 110 -10.76 6.87 -15.88
N TYR A 111 -11.81 7.23 -16.59
CA TYR A 111 -13.02 7.84 -16.00
C TYR A 111 -13.70 6.91 -14.99
N VAL A 112 -13.85 5.62 -15.34
CA VAL A 112 -14.45 4.61 -14.46
C VAL A 112 -13.61 4.40 -13.20
N ILE A 113 -12.28 4.40 -13.32
CA ILE A 113 -11.38 4.31 -12.17
C ILE A 113 -11.51 5.55 -11.27
N ALA A 114 -11.64 6.75 -11.86
CA ALA A 114 -11.90 7.97 -11.08
C ALA A 114 -13.20 7.87 -10.28
N GLU A 115 -14.28 7.40 -10.88
CA GLU A 115 -15.57 7.20 -10.19
C GLU A 115 -15.45 6.18 -9.03
N GLN A 116 -14.79 5.04 -9.28
CA GLN A 116 -14.61 4.01 -8.25
C GLN A 116 -13.79 4.51 -7.06
N PHE A 117 -12.67 5.18 -7.32
CA PHE A 117 -11.79 5.67 -6.25
C PHE A 117 -12.33 6.93 -5.57
N GLY A 118 -13.04 7.79 -6.29
CA GLY A 118 -13.82 8.88 -5.71
C GLY A 118 -14.93 8.37 -4.78
N THR A 119 -15.62 7.29 -5.17
CA THR A 119 -16.60 6.63 -4.31
C THR A 119 -15.96 6.02 -3.06
N LEU A 120 -14.79 5.36 -3.23
CA LEU A 120 -14.04 4.82 -2.10
C LEU A 120 -13.61 5.93 -1.12
N ASP A 121 -13.12 7.07 -1.62
CA ASP A 121 -12.72 8.19 -0.76
C ASP A 121 -13.92 8.82 -0.04
N ALA A 122 -15.08 8.88 -0.68
CA ALA A 122 -16.32 9.32 -0.03
C ALA A 122 -16.78 8.36 1.08
N LEU A 123 -16.55 7.03 0.93
CA LEU A 123 -16.85 6.03 1.96
C LEU A 123 -15.82 6.04 3.09
N PHE A 124 -14.55 6.30 2.78
CA PHE A 124 -13.40 6.23 3.69
C PHE A 124 -12.53 7.49 3.59
N PRO A 125 -13.03 8.66 3.99
CA PRO A 125 -12.39 9.95 3.75
C PRO A 125 -10.94 10.00 4.23
N GLY A 126 -10.02 10.41 3.34
CA GLY A 126 -8.61 10.58 3.62
C GLY A 126 -7.82 9.29 3.84
N ARG A 127 -8.43 8.11 3.60
CA ARG A 127 -7.80 6.80 3.79
C ARG A 127 -7.43 6.08 2.49
N VAL A 128 -7.79 6.62 1.34
CA VAL A 128 -7.67 5.92 0.06
C VAL A 128 -6.39 6.31 -0.67
N ASP A 129 -5.68 5.30 -1.18
CA ASP A 129 -4.52 5.46 -2.06
C ASP A 129 -4.81 4.80 -3.42
N LEU A 130 -4.50 5.49 -4.51
CA LEU A 130 -4.59 4.94 -5.86
C LEU A 130 -3.19 4.80 -6.46
N GLY A 131 -2.65 3.58 -6.43
CA GLY A 131 -1.47 3.22 -7.19
C GLY A 131 -1.85 2.73 -8.58
N LEU A 132 -1.05 3.08 -9.59
CA LEU A 132 -1.28 2.72 -10.99
C LEU A 132 -0.18 1.81 -11.51
N GLY A 133 -0.56 0.77 -12.27
CA GLY A 133 0.33 -0.14 -12.98
C GLY A 133 0.23 0.06 -14.49
N ARG A 134 1.38 0.06 -15.17
CA ARG A 134 1.46 0.12 -16.64
C ARG A 134 1.32 -1.25 -17.29
N ALA A 135 1.79 -2.31 -16.62
CA ALA A 135 1.73 -3.66 -17.16
C ALA A 135 0.26 -4.10 -17.23
N PRO A 136 -0.18 -4.74 -18.33
CA PRO A 136 -1.58 -5.17 -18.44
C PRO A 136 -1.95 -6.33 -17.50
N GLY A 137 -0.97 -6.99 -16.86
CA GLY A 137 -1.19 -8.07 -15.87
C GLY A 137 -2.09 -9.20 -16.37
N ALA A 138 -2.19 -9.36 -17.68
CA ALA A 138 -3.12 -10.26 -18.31
C ALA A 138 -2.43 -11.02 -19.46
N ASP A 139 -2.75 -12.30 -19.63
CA ASP A 139 -2.34 -13.06 -20.79
C ASP A 139 -3.23 -12.70 -22.02
N SER A 140 -2.89 -13.25 -23.18
CA SER A 140 -3.63 -12.98 -24.42
C SER A 140 -5.12 -13.35 -24.35
N ARG A 141 -5.50 -14.34 -23.55
CA ARG A 141 -6.90 -14.75 -23.36
C ARG A 141 -7.67 -13.71 -22.56
N ILE A 142 -7.05 -13.18 -21.50
CA ILE A 142 -7.63 -12.10 -20.70
C ILE A 142 -7.74 -10.81 -21.51
N ALA A 143 -6.72 -10.47 -22.32
CA ALA A 143 -6.77 -9.34 -23.22
C ALA A 143 -7.97 -9.41 -24.18
N GLN A 144 -8.22 -10.58 -24.77
CA GLN A 144 -9.39 -10.80 -25.61
C GLN A 144 -10.71 -10.66 -24.84
N ALA A 145 -10.77 -11.21 -23.62
CA ALA A 145 -11.94 -11.08 -22.75
C ALA A 145 -12.24 -9.62 -22.37
N LEU A 146 -11.20 -8.83 -22.12
CA LEU A 146 -11.29 -7.39 -21.84
C LEU A 146 -11.54 -6.55 -23.10
N ARG A 147 -11.47 -7.16 -24.30
CA ARG A 147 -11.61 -6.47 -25.61
C ARG A 147 -10.63 -5.29 -25.73
N LYS A 148 -9.41 -5.46 -25.26
CA LYS A 148 -8.36 -4.43 -25.25
C LYS A 148 -7.21 -4.83 -26.16
N ASP A 149 -6.71 -3.86 -26.93
CA ASP A 149 -5.39 -3.93 -27.54
C ASP A 149 -4.36 -3.51 -26.48
N LEU A 150 -3.70 -4.50 -25.86
CA LEU A 150 -2.76 -4.27 -24.78
C LEU A 150 -1.53 -3.47 -25.22
N MET A 151 -1.11 -3.61 -26.47
CA MET A 151 0.02 -2.86 -27.01
C MET A 151 -0.32 -1.37 -27.13
N GLN A 152 -1.48 -1.06 -27.69
CA GLN A 152 -1.98 0.31 -27.77
C GLN A 152 -2.25 0.89 -26.39
N ALA A 153 -2.91 0.14 -25.50
CA ALA A 153 -3.22 0.58 -24.14
C ALA A 153 -1.96 0.88 -23.31
N ALA A 154 -0.87 0.11 -23.49
CA ALA A 154 0.39 0.41 -22.83
C ALA A 154 1.09 1.68 -23.36
N GLN A 155 0.81 2.07 -24.62
CA GLN A 155 1.34 3.31 -25.21
C GLN A 155 0.56 4.54 -24.75
N THR A 156 -0.78 4.41 -24.55
CA THR A 156 -1.64 5.51 -24.10
C THR A 156 -1.51 5.77 -22.59
N PHE A 157 -0.93 4.85 -21.83
CA PHE A 157 -0.84 4.91 -20.37
C PHE A 157 -0.43 6.29 -19.79
N PRO A 158 0.58 7.04 -20.33
CA PRO A 158 0.91 8.36 -19.79
C PRO A 158 -0.25 9.36 -19.94
N ASN A 159 -0.98 9.32 -21.05
CA ASN A 159 -2.13 10.18 -21.30
C ASN A 159 -3.32 9.78 -20.40
N ASP A 160 -3.53 8.48 -20.23
CA ASP A 160 -4.57 7.93 -19.35
C ASP A 160 -4.35 8.35 -17.88
N VAL A 161 -3.08 8.42 -17.44
CA VAL A 161 -2.72 8.94 -16.11
C VAL A 161 -3.07 10.43 -15.99
N VAL A 162 -2.74 11.24 -17.00
CA VAL A 162 -3.07 12.68 -16.99
C VAL A 162 -4.59 12.89 -17.00
N GLU A 163 -5.31 12.11 -17.82
CA GLU A 163 -6.77 12.15 -17.83
C GLU A 163 -7.36 11.81 -16.46
N LEU A 164 -6.86 10.74 -15.83
CA LEU A 164 -7.30 10.33 -14.50
C LEU A 164 -7.04 11.42 -13.45
N GLN A 165 -5.83 12.02 -13.45
CA GLN A 165 -5.48 13.09 -12.52
C GLN A 165 -6.36 14.34 -12.67
N ALA A 166 -6.84 14.63 -13.87
CA ALA A 166 -7.73 15.77 -14.12
C ALA A 166 -9.16 15.58 -13.54
N ARG A 167 -9.47 14.39 -12.99
CA ARG A 167 -10.78 14.08 -12.40
C ARG A 167 -10.80 14.18 -10.87
N PHE A 168 -9.62 14.27 -10.24
CA PHE A 168 -9.45 14.50 -8.80
C PHE A 168 -9.07 15.94 -8.51
#